data_90a667005c8d17cc66e7f42b0492524c
#
_entry.id   90a667005c8d17cc66e7f42b0492524c
#
_cell.length_a   1.000
_cell.length_b   1.000
_cell.length_c   1.000
_cell.angle_alpha   90.00
_cell.angle_beta   90.00
_cell.angle_gamma   90.00
#
_symmetry.space_group_name_H-M   'P 1'
#
loop_
_entity.id
_entity.type
_entity.pdbx_description
1 polymer ?
#
loop_
_entity_poly.entity_id
_entity_poly.type
_entity_poly.pdbx_seq_one_letter_code
_entity_poly.pdbx_strand_id
1 'polypeptide(L)'
;MSSSLFEALAEALAATKIEQKLALTVTLAENWSAGHLLIDIPCSPQLDCGRPERPELIAPGKVQQRNPQTQEGRARLLHAIVHIEFSAINLALDHAARFPGMPRQYYADWIGVAAEEAYHFRILRERLQALGHDYGDFPAHAGLWEMAEKTAGDVLARMALVPRL
;
A
#
# COMPACT_ATOMS: atom_id res chain seq x y z
N MET A 1 -17.70 20.81 3.93
CA MET A 1 -16.84 20.91 5.12
C MET A 1 -15.50 20.28 4.75
N SER A 2 -14.40 20.94 5.03
CA SER A 2 -13.07 20.36 4.80
C SER A 2 -12.75 19.35 5.90
N SER A 3 -12.25 18.17 5.52
CA SER A 3 -11.89 17.09 6.43
C SER A 3 -10.38 17.09 6.70
N SER A 4 -9.95 16.45 7.79
CA SER A 4 -8.53 16.28 8.11
C SER A 4 -7.85 15.36 7.10
N LEU A 5 -6.71 15.79 6.55
CA LEU A 5 -5.87 14.94 5.70
C LEU A 5 -5.35 13.73 6.48
N PHE A 6 -4.85 13.94 7.68
CA PHE A 6 -4.23 12.88 8.48
C PHE A 6 -5.25 11.86 8.99
N GLU A 7 -6.49 12.26 9.26
CA GLU A 7 -7.58 11.31 9.58
C GLU A 7 -7.92 10.44 8.36
N ALA A 8 -8.07 11.04 7.18
CA ALA A 8 -8.36 10.30 5.96
C ALA A 8 -7.23 9.33 5.57
N LEU A 9 -5.96 9.73 5.74
CA LEU A 9 -4.79 8.87 5.52
C LEU A 9 -4.77 7.70 6.52
N ALA A 10 -5.00 7.96 7.81
CA ALA A 10 -5.01 6.95 8.84
C ALA A 10 -6.15 5.93 8.64
N GLU A 11 -7.34 6.40 8.26
CA GLU A 11 -8.47 5.53 7.93
C GLU A 11 -8.17 4.60 6.74
N ALA A 12 -7.63 5.14 5.64
CA ALA A 12 -7.25 4.35 4.49
C ALA A 12 -6.15 3.33 4.82
N LEU A 13 -5.13 3.74 5.61
CA LEU A 13 -4.03 2.88 6.04
C LEU A 13 -4.53 1.74 6.94
N ALA A 14 -5.42 2.03 7.89
CA ALA A 14 -5.93 1.06 8.87
C ALA A 14 -6.94 0.05 8.28
N ALA A 15 -7.50 0.30 7.10
CA ALA A 15 -8.48 -0.59 6.49
C ALA A 15 -7.90 -2.01 6.27
N THR A 16 -8.59 -3.03 6.79
CA THR A 16 -8.16 -4.43 6.68
C THR A 16 -8.79 -5.16 5.49
N LYS A 17 -9.94 -4.70 5.01
CA LYS A 17 -10.61 -5.27 3.83
C LYS A 17 -10.06 -4.62 2.57
N ILE A 18 -9.68 -5.45 1.59
CA ILE A 18 -9.09 -5.00 0.33
C ILE A 18 -9.95 -3.95 -0.36
N GLU A 19 -11.24 -4.26 -0.58
CA GLU A 19 -12.16 -3.37 -1.30
C GLU A 19 -12.34 -2.01 -0.57
N GLN A 20 -12.39 -2.04 0.75
CA GLN A 20 -12.48 -0.83 1.54
C GLN A 20 -11.20 0.01 1.42
N LYS A 21 -10.02 -0.61 1.51
CA LYS A 21 -8.74 0.08 1.35
C LYS A 21 -8.64 0.75 -0.02
N LEU A 22 -8.96 0.04 -1.08
CA LEU A 22 -8.94 0.60 -2.43
C LEU A 22 -9.91 1.78 -2.58
N ALA A 23 -11.14 1.64 -2.09
CA ALA A 23 -12.14 2.70 -2.15
C ALA A 23 -11.71 3.94 -1.36
N LEU A 24 -11.21 3.77 -0.13
CA LEU A 24 -10.72 4.88 0.70
C LEU A 24 -9.51 5.59 0.07
N THR A 25 -8.60 4.84 -0.55
CA THR A 25 -7.42 5.40 -1.23
C THR A 25 -7.83 6.24 -2.44
N VAL A 26 -8.79 5.77 -3.25
CA VAL A 26 -9.31 6.52 -4.39
C VAL A 26 -10.05 7.79 -3.92
N THR A 27 -10.94 7.66 -2.94
CA THR A 27 -11.68 8.80 -2.35
C THR A 27 -10.74 9.83 -1.74
N LEU A 28 -9.67 9.40 -1.08
CA LEU A 28 -8.61 10.28 -0.56
C LEU A 28 -7.97 11.12 -1.67
N ALA A 29 -7.60 10.50 -2.79
CA ALA A 29 -6.98 11.19 -3.92
C ALA A 29 -7.95 12.17 -4.60
N GLU A 30 -9.22 11.79 -4.76
CA GLU A 30 -10.27 12.64 -5.30
C GLU A 30 -10.50 13.87 -4.41
N ASN A 31 -10.65 13.68 -3.09
CA ASN A 31 -10.84 14.76 -2.12
C ASN A 31 -9.62 15.69 -2.04
N TRP A 32 -8.40 15.13 -2.14
CA TRP A 32 -7.19 15.93 -2.20
C TRP A 32 -7.17 16.83 -3.45
N SER A 33 -7.46 16.26 -4.62
CA SER A 33 -7.50 16.97 -5.89
C SER A 33 -8.58 18.05 -5.93
N ALA A 34 -9.72 17.80 -5.28
CA ALA A 34 -10.81 18.76 -5.13
C ALA A 34 -10.56 19.85 -4.08
N GLY A 35 -9.44 19.76 -3.32
CA GLY A 35 -9.14 20.72 -2.26
C GLY A 35 -10.02 20.61 -1.02
N HIS A 36 -10.63 19.45 -0.80
CA HIS A 36 -11.52 19.17 0.34
C HIS A 36 -10.77 18.72 1.61
N LEU A 37 -9.45 18.49 1.50
CA LEU A 37 -8.63 18.05 2.63
C LEU A 37 -7.70 19.17 3.12
N LEU A 38 -7.67 19.39 4.42
CA LEU A 38 -6.78 20.33 5.09
C LEU A 38 -5.58 19.58 5.66
N ILE A 39 -4.39 20.16 5.47
CA ILE A 39 -3.18 19.74 6.19
C ILE A 39 -3.28 20.34 7.59
N ASP A 40 -3.64 19.50 8.54
CA ASP A 40 -3.83 19.86 9.94
C ASP A 40 -2.81 19.14 10.84
N ILE A 41 -3.03 19.18 12.15
CA ILE A 41 -2.16 18.50 13.11
C ILE A 41 -2.61 17.03 13.19
N PRO A 42 -1.70 16.03 13.09
CA PRO A 42 -2.05 14.62 13.23
C PRO A 42 -2.74 14.32 14.55
N CYS A 43 -3.89 13.65 14.51
CA CYS A 43 -4.65 13.32 15.70
C CYS A 43 -4.07 12.15 16.51
N SER A 44 -3.23 11.31 15.90
CA SER A 44 -2.66 10.12 16.55
C SER A 44 -1.20 9.92 16.20
N PRO A 45 -0.34 9.69 17.21
CA PRO A 45 1.05 9.32 16.97
C PRO A 45 1.21 7.86 16.49
N GLN A 46 0.18 7.04 16.60
CA GLN A 46 0.23 5.61 16.25
C GLN A 46 -0.57 5.38 14.95
N LEU A 47 0.13 4.91 13.93
CA LEU A 47 -0.44 4.52 12.66
C LEU A 47 -0.49 2.99 12.58
N ASP A 48 -1.69 2.46 12.41
CA ASP A 48 -1.92 1.04 12.23
C ASP A 48 -2.02 0.71 10.74
N CYS A 49 -1.17 -0.21 10.28
CA CYS A 49 -1.24 -0.72 8.92
C CYS A 49 -2.20 -1.91 8.84
N GLY A 50 -3.40 -1.66 8.34
CA GLY A 50 -4.39 -2.70 8.12
C GLY A 50 -4.01 -3.61 6.96
N ARG A 51 -4.16 -4.92 7.19
CA ARG A 51 -3.94 -5.96 6.18
C ARG A 51 -5.05 -6.99 6.24
N PRO A 52 -5.42 -7.62 5.11
CA PRO A 52 -6.31 -8.77 5.13
C PRO A 52 -5.65 -9.96 5.83
N GLU A 53 -6.44 -10.93 6.28
CA GLU A 53 -5.92 -12.16 6.90
C GLU A 53 -5.03 -12.98 5.94
N ARG A 54 -5.28 -12.87 4.65
CA ARG A 54 -4.48 -13.48 3.59
C ARG A 54 -3.91 -12.42 2.66
N PRO A 55 -2.74 -12.66 2.05
CA PRO A 55 -1.92 -13.89 2.07
C PRO A 55 -1.26 -14.15 3.43
N GLU A 56 -0.97 -15.43 3.72
CA GLU A 56 -0.08 -15.82 4.80
C GLU A 56 1.31 -15.22 4.55
N LEU A 57 1.88 -14.58 5.56
CA LEU A 57 3.21 -13.99 5.47
C LEU A 57 4.25 -14.98 6.00
N ILE A 58 5.18 -15.36 5.15
CA ILE A 58 6.27 -16.29 5.45
C ILE A 58 7.64 -15.63 5.23
N ALA A 59 8.69 -16.24 5.77
CA ALA A 59 10.05 -15.76 5.55
C ALA A 59 10.40 -15.79 4.04
N PRO A 60 11.13 -14.79 3.51
CA PRO A 60 11.44 -14.69 2.08
C PRO A 60 12.06 -15.95 1.48
N GLY A 61 12.95 -16.63 2.21
CA GLY A 61 13.61 -17.86 1.77
C GLY A 61 12.70 -19.10 1.72
N LYS A 62 11.47 -19.03 2.25
CA LYS A 62 10.47 -20.09 2.21
C LYS A 62 9.48 -19.96 1.06
N VAL A 63 9.51 -18.86 0.32
CA VAL A 63 8.65 -18.65 -0.84
C VAL A 63 9.12 -19.60 -1.95
N GLN A 64 8.20 -20.45 -2.43
CA GLN A 64 8.50 -21.45 -3.47
C GLN A 64 8.98 -20.76 -4.77
N GLN A 65 9.92 -21.43 -5.45
CA GLN A 65 10.38 -20.99 -6.77
C GLN A 65 9.21 -20.93 -7.76
N ARG A 66 9.20 -19.87 -8.55
CA ARG A 66 8.17 -19.59 -9.56
C ARG A 66 8.69 -20.01 -10.92
N ASN A 67 8.15 -21.10 -11.46
CA ASN A 67 8.48 -21.51 -12.82
C ASN A 67 7.47 -20.87 -13.81
N PRO A 68 7.85 -19.83 -14.56
CA PRO A 68 6.93 -19.12 -15.47
C PRO A 68 6.49 -19.96 -16.67
N GLN A 69 7.11 -21.11 -16.89
CA GLN A 69 6.72 -22.05 -17.96
C GLN A 69 5.41 -22.78 -17.65
N THR A 70 5.02 -22.87 -16.37
CA THR A 70 3.75 -23.49 -15.95
C THR A 70 2.68 -22.43 -15.70
N GLN A 71 1.42 -22.80 -15.84
CA GLN A 71 0.29 -21.90 -15.52
C GLN A 71 0.32 -21.49 -14.05
N GLU A 72 0.51 -22.44 -13.15
CA GLU A 72 0.61 -22.18 -11.70
C GLU A 72 1.81 -21.28 -11.37
N GLY A 73 2.97 -21.54 -12.01
CA GLY A 73 4.16 -20.70 -11.79
C GLY A 73 3.95 -19.24 -12.24
N ARG A 74 3.22 -19.02 -13.33
CA ARG A 74 2.81 -17.68 -13.77
C ARG A 74 1.84 -17.03 -12.79
N ALA A 75 0.85 -17.80 -12.26
CA ALA A 75 -0.08 -17.31 -11.26
C ALA A 75 0.67 -16.91 -9.97
N ARG A 76 1.62 -17.71 -9.50
CA ARG A 76 2.45 -17.41 -8.33
C ARG A 76 3.32 -16.16 -8.54
N LEU A 77 3.89 -15.99 -9.73
CA LEU A 77 4.65 -14.79 -10.07
C LEU A 77 3.76 -13.54 -10.05
N LEU A 78 2.60 -13.63 -10.71
CA LEU A 78 1.65 -12.52 -10.76
C LEU A 78 1.12 -12.18 -9.37
N HIS A 79 0.78 -13.18 -8.54
CA HIS A 79 0.36 -12.98 -7.16
C HIS A 79 1.42 -12.22 -6.33
N ALA A 80 2.71 -12.54 -6.55
CA ALA A 80 3.78 -11.83 -5.86
C ALA A 80 3.86 -10.36 -6.28
N ILE A 81 3.62 -10.05 -7.56
CA ILE A 81 3.57 -8.66 -8.04
C ILE A 81 2.35 -7.97 -7.42
N VAL A 82 1.17 -8.60 -7.44
CA VAL A 82 -0.04 -8.09 -6.77
C VAL A 82 0.22 -7.78 -5.29
N HIS A 83 1.01 -8.62 -4.60
CA HIS A 83 1.39 -8.36 -3.20
C HIS A 83 2.33 -7.15 -3.05
N ILE A 84 3.23 -6.94 -4.00
CA ILE A 84 4.09 -5.75 -4.04
C ILE A 84 3.22 -4.50 -4.17
N GLU A 85 2.26 -4.47 -5.09
CA GLU A 85 1.35 -3.33 -5.27
C GLU A 85 0.52 -3.05 -4.01
N PHE A 86 -0.02 -4.11 -3.37
CA PHE A 86 -0.73 -3.94 -2.10
C PHE A 86 0.16 -3.33 -1.00
N SER A 87 1.39 -3.80 -0.92
CA SER A 87 2.38 -3.26 0.02
C SER A 87 2.73 -1.81 -0.32
N ALA A 88 2.80 -1.46 -1.60
CA ALA A 88 3.07 -0.13 -2.09
C ALA A 88 1.96 0.87 -1.74
N ILE A 89 0.68 0.46 -1.81
CA ILE A 89 -0.44 1.28 -1.31
C ILE A 89 -0.20 1.65 0.16
N ASN A 90 0.08 0.65 1.00
CA ASN A 90 0.32 0.88 2.42
C ASN A 90 1.55 1.75 2.68
N LEU A 91 2.63 1.54 1.93
CA LEU A 91 3.84 2.35 2.04
C LEU A 91 3.59 3.82 1.68
N ALA A 92 2.87 4.08 0.60
CA ALA A 92 2.57 5.45 0.16
C ALA A 92 1.65 6.17 1.15
N LEU A 93 0.62 5.49 1.66
CA LEU A 93 -0.25 6.03 2.70
C LEU A 93 0.52 6.31 4.00
N ASP A 94 1.40 5.38 4.43
CA ASP A 94 2.24 5.56 5.61
C ASP A 94 3.25 6.71 5.44
N HIS A 95 3.84 6.88 4.26
CA HIS A 95 4.70 8.03 3.97
C HIS A 95 3.97 9.35 4.19
N ALA A 96 2.77 9.50 3.62
CA ALA A 96 2.00 10.73 3.76
C ALA A 96 1.53 10.96 5.22
N ALA A 97 1.13 9.90 5.92
CA ALA A 97 0.58 10.02 7.27
C ALA A 97 1.65 10.21 8.36
N ARG A 98 2.82 9.58 8.19
CA ARG A 98 3.85 9.46 9.24
C ARG A 98 4.70 10.71 9.42
N PHE A 99 4.90 11.50 8.38
CA PHE A 99 5.81 12.64 8.39
C PHE A 99 5.03 13.96 8.27
N PRO A 100 4.58 14.53 9.41
CA PRO A 100 3.89 15.82 9.42
C PRO A 100 4.85 16.97 9.13
N GLY A 101 4.31 18.13 8.74
CA GLY A 101 5.10 19.35 8.50
C GLY A 101 5.87 19.34 7.18
N MET A 102 5.60 18.41 6.29
CA MET A 102 6.18 18.37 4.95
C MET A 102 5.47 19.37 4.01
N PRO A 103 6.15 19.81 2.93
CA PRO A 103 5.51 20.65 1.91
C PRO A 103 4.27 20.00 1.31
N ARG A 104 3.27 20.80 0.90
CA ARG A 104 2.04 20.30 0.26
C ARG A 104 2.31 19.32 -0.89
N GLN A 105 3.37 19.58 -1.68
CA GLN A 105 3.74 18.72 -2.81
C GLN A 105 4.14 17.31 -2.36
N TYR A 106 4.78 17.16 -1.21
CA TYR A 106 5.10 15.85 -0.64
C TYR A 106 3.84 14.98 -0.44
N TYR A 107 2.80 15.56 0.14
CA TYR A 107 1.53 14.84 0.32
C TYR A 107 0.86 14.55 -1.01
N ALA A 108 0.87 15.51 -1.95
CA ALA A 108 0.32 15.31 -3.28
C ALA A 108 0.97 14.13 -4.00
N ASP A 109 2.30 14.03 -3.94
CA ASP A 109 3.07 12.97 -4.59
C ASP A 109 2.73 11.60 -3.99
N TRP A 110 2.76 11.47 -2.66
CA TRP A 110 2.48 10.19 -2.01
C TRP A 110 1.01 9.74 -2.11
N ILE A 111 0.07 10.67 -2.07
CA ILE A 111 -1.35 10.36 -2.33
C ILE A 111 -1.54 9.91 -3.79
N GLY A 112 -0.85 10.56 -4.73
CA GLY A 112 -0.83 10.17 -6.13
C GLY A 112 -0.30 8.75 -6.32
N VAL A 113 0.86 8.44 -5.73
CA VAL A 113 1.44 7.09 -5.74
C VAL A 113 0.45 6.07 -5.15
N ALA A 114 -0.15 6.34 -3.99
CA ALA A 114 -1.11 5.42 -3.39
C ALA A 114 -2.29 5.10 -4.32
N ALA A 115 -2.82 6.11 -5.03
CA ALA A 115 -3.91 5.92 -5.99
C ALA A 115 -3.46 5.12 -7.23
N GLU A 116 -2.27 5.36 -7.75
CA GLU A 116 -1.70 4.60 -8.86
C GLU A 116 -1.49 3.13 -8.47
N GLU A 117 -0.94 2.85 -7.29
CA GLU A 117 -0.73 1.49 -6.80
C GLU A 117 -2.05 0.76 -6.51
N ALA A 118 -3.09 1.48 -6.06
CA ALA A 118 -4.43 0.91 -5.94
C ALA A 118 -5.01 0.51 -7.31
N TYR A 119 -4.76 1.30 -8.36
CA TYR A 119 -5.12 0.96 -9.73
C TYR A 119 -4.33 -0.25 -10.24
N HIS A 120 -3.00 -0.28 -10.06
CA HIS A 120 -2.14 -1.40 -10.46
C HIS A 120 -2.55 -2.69 -9.75
N PHE A 121 -2.78 -2.66 -8.45
CA PHE A 121 -3.28 -3.80 -7.69
C PHE A 121 -4.56 -4.36 -8.31
N ARG A 122 -5.53 -3.50 -8.64
CA ARG A 122 -6.82 -3.92 -9.20
C ARG A 122 -6.65 -4.64 -10.54
N ILE A 123 -5.93 -4.03 -11.49
CA ILE A 123 -5.77 -4.63 -12.83
C ILE A 123 -4.96 -5.92 -12.80
N LEU A 124 -3.94 -6.01 -11.95
CA LEU A 124 -3.13 -7.21 -11.81
C LEU A 124 -3.89 -8.33 -11.07
N ARG A 125 -4.72 -7.98 -10.07
CA ARG A 125 -5.62 -8.93 -9.42
C ARG A 125 -6.65 -9.49 -10.41
N GLU A 126 -7.27 -8.65 -11.25
CA GLU A 126 -8.17 -9.08 -12.32
C GLU A 126 -7.47 -10.08 -13.26
N ARG A 127 -6.20 -9.81 -13.60
CA ARG A 127 -5.41 -10.73 -14.42
C ARG A 127 -5.10 -12.03 -13.69
N LEU A 128 -4.85 -12.00 -12.38
CA LEU A 128 -4.65 -13.19 -11.56
C LEU A 128 -5.93 -14.04 -11.51
N GLN A 129 -7.09 -13.41 -11.36
CA GLN A 129 -8.39 -14.07 -11.38
C GLN A 129 -8.65 -14.75 -12.73
N ALA A 130 -8.24 -14.16 -13.84
CA ALA A 130 -8.31 -14.79 -15.17
C ALA A 130 -7.40 -16.05 -15.29
N LEU A 131 -6.41 -16.22 -14.42
CA LEU A 131 -5.61 -17.44 -14.30
C LEU A 131 -6.20 -18.47 -13.32
N GLY A 132 -7.39 -18.20 -12.74
CA GLY A 132 -8.08 -19.09 -11.81
C GLY A 132 -7.64 -18.96 -10.35
N HIS A 133 -6.95 -17.87 -9.99
CA HIS A 133 -6.46 -17.62 -8.62
C HIS A 133 -6.84 -16.21 -8.17
N ASP A 134 -6.80 -15.96 -6.85
CA ASP A 134 -7.00 -14.62 -6.32
C ASP A 134 -5.87 -14.21 -5.35
N TYR A 135 -5.83 -12.94 -5.01
CA TYR A 135 -4.91 -12.42 -4.02
C TYR A 135 -5.20 -13.05 -2.65
N GLY A 136 -4.18 -13.68 -2.08
CA GLY A 136 -4.28 -14.47 -0.85
C GLY A 136 -4.19 -15.98 -1.06
N ASP A 137 -4.25 -16.47 -2.30
CA ASP A 137 -4.16 -17.92 -2.58
C ASP A 137 -2.76 -18.50 -2.38
N PHE A 138 -1.73 -17.66 -2.50
CA PHE A 138 -0.34 -18.07 -2.29
C PHE A 138 0.28 -17.27 -1.14
N PRO A 139 1.26 -17.83 -0.42
CA PRO A 139 1.98 -17.07 0.60
C PRO A 139 2.82 -15.94 0.00
N ALA A 140 3.07 -14.93 0.82
CA ALA A 140 3.88 -13.76 0.48
C ALA A 140 4.89 -13.47 1.61
N HIS A 141 5.65 -12.36 1.52
CA HIS A 141 6.55 -11.94 2.59
C HIS A 141 6.42 -10.44 2.88
N ALA A 142 6.76 -10.04 4.10
CA ALA A 142 6.59 -8.67 4.58
C ALA A 142 7.83 -7.78 4.38
N GLY A 143 8.79 -8.17 3.53
CA GLY A 143 10.10 -7.51 3.46
C GLY A 143 10.07 -6.00 3.21
N LEU A 144 9.14 -5.51 2.39
CA LEU A 144 8.97 -4.07 2.16
C LEU A 144 8.46 -3.36 3.42
N TRP A 145 7.50 -3.96 4.13
CA TRP A 145 6.94 -3.38 5.34
C TRP A 145 7.94 -3.39 6.51
N GLU A 146 8.73 -4.45 6.66
CA GLU A 146 9.81 -4.51 7.65
C GLU A 146 10.83 -3.38 7.45
N MET A 147 11.14 -3.01 6.21
CA MET A 147 12.00 -1.88 5.91
C MET A 147 11.33 -0.55 6.27
N ALA A 148 10.02 -0.43 6.06
CA ALA A 148 9.25 0.74 6.46
C ALA A 148 9.26 0.93 7.99
N GLU A 149 9.12 -0.13 8.75
CA GLU A 149 9.21 -0.09 10.22
C GLU A 149 10.59 0.37 10.70
N LYS A 150 11.66 -0.14 10.11
CA LYS A 150 13.05 0.25 10.43
C LYS A 150 13.35 1.72 10.14
N THR A 151 12.63 2.33 9.23
CA THR A 151 12.82 3.73 8.79
C THR A 151 11.71 4.66 9.29
N ALA A 152 10.87 4.22 10.22
CA ALA A 152 9.70 4.96 10.68
C ALA A 152 10.00 6.32 11.34
N GLY A 153 11.20 6.51 11.87
CA GLY A 153 11.61 7.74 12.55
C GLY A 153 12.33 8.78 11.68
N ASP A 154 12.63 8.46 10.41
CA ASP A 154 13.44 9.33 9.56
C ASP A 154 12.95 9.31 8.11
N VAL A 155 12.44 10.43 7.63
CA VAL A 155 11.90 10.56 6.28
C VAL A 155 12.98 10.37 5.19
N LEU A 156 14.21 10.81 5.44
CA LEU A 156 15.30 10.66 4.46
C LEU A 156 15.75 9.20 4.39
N ALA A 157 15.90 8.54 5.53
CA ALA A 157 16.20 7.11 5.58
C ALA A 157 15.08 6.29 4.90
N ARG A 158 13.79 6.64 5.14
CA ARG A 158 12.65 6.04 4.50
C ARG A 158 12.73 6.17 2.98
N MET A 159 12.97 7.36 2.47
CA MET A 159 13.05 7.63 1.02
C MET A 159 14.27 7.01 0.36
N ALA A 160 15.36 6.80 1.09
CA ALA A 160 16.59 6.19 0.58
C ALA A 160 16.54 4.66 0.56
N LEU A 161 15.95 4.03 1.58
CA LEU A 161 16.05 2.59 1.84
C LEU A 161 14.79 1.81 1.43
N VAL A 162 13.62 2.43 1.42
CA VAL A 162 12.42 1.82 0.85
C VAL A 162 12.48 2.03 -0.65
N PRO A 163 12.44 0.97 -1.46
CA PRO A 163 12.50 1.08 -2.91
C PRO A 163 11.45 2.05 -3.44
N ARG A 164 11.86 2.90 -4.36
CA ARG A 164 10.92 3.66 -5.16
C ARG A 164 10.28 2.66 -6.12
N LEU A 165 9.00 2.53 -6.02
CA LEU A 165 8.17 1.73 -6.89
C LEU A 165 7.97 2.42 -8.22
#